data_63229da726a23c9826f5978ee262eb1e
#
_entry.id   63229da726a23c9826f5978ee262eb1e
#
_cell.length_a   1.000
_cell.length_b   1.000
_cell.length_c   1.000
_cell.angle_alpha   90.00
_cell.angle_beta   90.00
_cell.angle_gamma   90.00
#
_symmetry.space_group_name_H-M   'P 1'
#
loop_
_entity.id
_entity.type
_entity.pdbx_description
1 polymer ?
#
loop_
_entity_poly.entity_id
_entity_poly.type
_entity_poly.pdbx_seq_one_letter_code
_entity_poly.pdbx_strand_id
1 'polypeptide(L)'
;MKLILLVTFSSLYGCATTHTADTGAVTPDPFERANRSFYTLDDSLDKAILKPIAETYAEITPTPVRIGVTNFFDNLYYLNVIVNSFLQGKLKQGVSDTARFVFNSTLGIGGLLDVATDIGLLMHDEDFGQTLAVWGFESGAYLYIPLVEGPSSVRDAPDIATSTLLNPLTYITGVVLWPVSALHIINSRANLLDDTTIRDEAAVDPYSFTREAFMQRREYLIHDGELPTEGYEDIFEDDDSDSPALIIE
;
A
#
# COMPACT_ATOMS: atom_id res chain seq x y z
N MET A 1 17.80 -0.72 -36.09
CA MET A 1 18.75 0.23 -35.45
C MET A 1 18.42 0.15 -33.94
N LYS A 2 19.23 -0.60 -33.18
CA LYS A 2 18.98 -0.88 -31.75
C LYS A 2 19.51 0.30 -30.95
N LEU A 3 18.63 1.07 -30.32
CA LEU A 3 19.01 2.14 -29.41
C LEU A 3 19.18 1.51 -28.01
N ILE A 4 20.42 1.31 -27.62
CA ILE A 4 20.80 0.89 -26.26
C ILE A 4 20.77 2.16 -25.42
N LEU A 5 19.76 2.31 -24.56
CA LEU A 5 19.69 3.38 -23.56
C LEU A 5 20.60 2.99 -22.39
N LEU A 6 21.79 3.54 -22.38
CA LEU A 6 22.75 3.38 -21.27
C LEU A 6 22.35 4.38 -20.17
N VAL A 7 21.65 3.90 -19.14
CA VAL A 7 21.36 4.71 -17.94
C VAL A 7 22.64 4.75 -17.10
N THR A 8 23.37 5.85 -17.17
CA THR A 8 24.48 6.15 -16.26
C THR A 8 23.92 6.55 -14.90
N PHE A 9 24.03 5.65 -13.93
CA PHE A 9 23.74 5.92 -12.53
C PHE A 9 24.85 6.83 -11.97
N SER A 10 24.62 8.15 -11.96
CA SER A 10 25.49 9.10 -11.28
C SER A 10 25.22 9.00 -9.78
N SER A 11 26.14 8.42 -9.05
CA SER A 11 26.13 8.36 -7.60
C SER A 11 26.24 9.77 -7.00
N LEU A 12 25.10 10.35 -6.61
CA LEU A 12 25.04 11.54 -5.79
C LEU A 12 25.34 11.15 -4.34
N TYR A 13 26.60 11.22 -3.93
CA TYR A 13 26.98 11.23 -2.52
C TYR A 13 26.59 12.58 -1.92
N GLY A 14 25.34 12.70 -1.47
CA GLY A 14 24.90 13.80 -0.63
C GLY A 14 25.21 13.47 0.82
N CYS A 15 26.09 14.23 1.46
CA CYS A 15 26.26 14.18 2.91
C CYS A 15 24.95 14.66 3.57
N ALA A 16 24.14 13.71 4.06
CA ALA A 16 23.05 14.03 4.95
C ALA A 16 23.63 14.32 6.35
N THR A 17 23.64 15.57 6.76
CA THR A 17 23.89 15.93 8.16
C THR A 17 22.66 15.55 8.97
N THR A 18 22.76 14.46 9.72
CA THR A 18 21.76 14.06 10.69
C THR A 18 21.77 15.02 11.87
N HIS A 19 20.78 15.90 11.92
CA HIS A 19 20.41 16.55 13.18
C HIS A 19 19.60 15.55 13.99
N THR A 20 20.25 14.87 14.92
CA THR A 20 19.58 14.10 15.97
C THR A 20 18.95 15.08 16.96
N ALA A 21 17.67 15.36 16.78
CA ALA A 21 16.83 15.86 17.88
C ALA A 21 16.15 14.63 18.48
N ASP A 22 16.60 14.28 19.67
CA ASP A 22 16.06 13.21 20.51
C ASP A 22 14.65 13.62 21.00
N THR A 23 13.61 13.15 20.30
CA THR A 23 12.23 13.14 20.80
C THR A 23 11.50 12.00 20.10
N GLY A 24 11.25 10.91 20.84
CA GLY A 24 10.28 9.83 20.58
C GLY A 24 10.25 9.31 19.14
N ALA A 25 10.58 8.06 18.94
CA ALA A 25 10.70 7.27 17.70
C ALA A 25 9.92 7.80 16.46
N VAL A 26 10.32 8.93 15.91
CA VAL A 26 9.87 9.39 14.60
C VAL A 26 10.83 8.80 13.58
N THR A 27 10.34 7.94 12.70
CA THR A 27 11.13 7.42 11.58
C THR A 27 11.73 8.60 10.80
N PRO A 28 13.06 8.66 10.62
CA PRO A 28 13.68 9.80 9.95
C PRO A 28 13.20 9.89 8.50
N ASP A 29 12.64 11.03 8.13
CA ASP A 29 12.28 11.35 6.75
C ASP A 29 13.30 12.32 6.15
N PRO A 30 14.39 11.83 5.56
CA PRO A 30 15.45 12.67 5.03
C PRO A 30 15.01 13.54 3.86
N PHE A 31 13.91 13.20 3.21
CA PHE A 31 13.34 13.90 2.07
C PHE A 31 12.05 14.65 2.40
N GLU A 32 11.74 14.88 3.68
CA GLU A 32 10.47 15.46 4.13
C GLU A 32 10.03 16.70 3.36
N ARG A 33 10.96 17.63 3.05
CA ARG A 33 10.62 18.85 2.30
C ARG A 33 10.09 18.51 0.89
N ALA A 34 10.73 17.59 0.19
CA ALA A 34 10.31 17.16 -1.14
C ALA A 34 9.00 16.36 -1.07
N ASN A 35 8.93 15.40 -0.15
CA ASN A 35 7.77 14.56 0.07
C ASN A 35 6.51 15.40 0.41
N ARG A 36 6.63 16.39 1.30
CA ARG A 36 5.55 17.34 1.61
C ARG A 36 5.10 18.15 0.40
N SER A 37 6.04 18.57 -0.44
CA SER A 37 5.69 19.31 -1.67
C SER A 37 4.93 18.44 -2.65
N PHE A 38 5.32 17.19 -2.82
CA PHE A 38 4.63 16.22 -3.68
C PHE A 38 3.26 15.83 -3.11
N TYR A 39 3.18 15.59 -1.80
CA TYR A 39 1.91 15.36 -1.12
C TYR A 39 0.93 16.53 -1.31
N THR A 40 1.41 17.78 -1.13
CA THR A 40 0.57 18.97 -1.30
C THR A 40 0.08 19.12 -2.75
N LEU A 41 0.90 18.77 -3.72
CA LEU A 41 0.51 18.77 -5.13
C LEU A 41 -0.63 17.76 -5.36
N ASP A 42 -0.45 16.51 -4.91
CA ASP A 42 -1.45 15.46 -5.07
C ASP A 42 -2.74 15.79 -4.33
N ASP A 43 -2.67 16.23 -3.08
CA ASP A 43 -3.83 16.60 -2.28
C ASP A 43 -4.61 17.76 -2.90
N SER A 44 -3.91 18.72 -3.52
CA SER A 44 -4.53 19.83 -4.23
C SER A 44 -5.24 19.38 -5.52
N LEU A 45 -4.62 18.48 -6.28
CA LEU A 45 -5.21 17.90 -7.49
C LEU A 45 -6.38 16.97 -7.13
N ASP A 46 -6.25 16.18 -6.08
CA ASP A 46 -7.33 15.33 -5.59
C ASP A 46 -8.54 16.17 -5.20
N LYS A 47 -8.37 17.16 -4.34
CA LYS A 47 -9.47 18.03 -3.88
C LYS A 47 -10.12 18.84 -5.00
N ALA A 48 -9.35 19.26 -5.99
CA ALA A 48 -9.87 20.09 -7.09
C ALA A 48 -10.52 19.27 -8.21
N ILE A 49 -10.08 18.04 -8.46
CA ILE A 49 -10.48 17.27 -9.65
C ILE A 49 -10.99 15.88 -9.27
N LEU A 50 -10.15 15.05 -8.62
CA LEU A 50 -10.45 13.63 -8.48
C LEU A 50 -11.55 13.38 -7.46
N LYS A 51 -11.52 14.06 -6.31
CA LYS A 51 -12.53 13.93 -5.25
C LYS A 51 -13.94 14.25 -5.74
N PRO A 52 -14.23 15.41 -6.39
CA PRO A 52 -15.57 15.70 -6.91
C PRO A 52 -16.05 14.68 -7.95
N ILE A 53 -15.15 14.18 -8.80
CA ILE A 53 -15.51 13.13 -9.78
C ILE A 53 -15.86 11.82 -9.05
N ALA A 54 -15.05 11.43 -8.05
CA ALA A 54 -15.28 10.23 -7.26
C ALA A 54 -16.56 10.31 -6.42
N GLU A 55 -16.89 11.46 -5.84
CA GLU A 55 -18.14 11.71 -5.13
C GLU A 55 -19.35 11.54 -6.08
N THR A 56 -19.29 12.17 -7.25
CA THR A 56 -20.34 12.02 -8.27
C THR A 56 -20.49 10.56 -8.72
N TYR A 57 -19.37 9.88 -8.99
CA TYR A 57 -19.38 8.45 -9.33
C TYR A 57 -20.01 7.60 -8.23
N ALA A 58 -19.66 7.84 -6.96
CA ALA A 58 -20.20 7.13 -5.82
C ALA A 58 -21.71 7.36 -5.64
N GLU A 59 -22.21 8.57 -5.95
CA GLU A 59 -23.62 8.93 -5.86
C GLU A 59 -24.47 8.25 -6.95
N ILE A 60 -23.99 8.25 -8.21
CA ILE A 60 -24.76 7.72 -9.35
C ILE A 60 -24.59 6.21 -9.57
N THR A 61 -23.52 5.60 -9.03
CA THR A 61 -23.20 4.19 -9.27
C THR A 61 -23.62 3.33 -8.07
N PRO A 62 -24.55 2.37 -8.26
CA PRO A 62 -24.96 1.49 -7.17
C PRO A 62 -23.81 0.71 -6.55
N THR A 63 -23.82 0.54 -5.23
CA THR A 63 -22.75 -0.14 -4.48
C THR A 63 -22.37 -1.51 -5.06
N PRO A 64 -23.29 -2.40 -5.47
CA PRO A 64 -22.90 -3.69 -6.07
C PRO A 64 -22.09 -3.55 -7.36
N VAL A 65 -22.34 -2.50 -8.14
CA VAL A 65 -21.56 -2.22 -9.37
C VAL A 65 -20.15 -1.75 -9.01
N ARG A 66 -20.02 -0.86 -8.03
CA ARG A 66 -18.70 -0.40 -7.54
C ARG A 66 -17.88 -1.55 -6.98
N ILE A 67 -18.50 -2.44 -6.20
CA ILE A 67 -17.85 -3.66 -5.70
C ILE A 67 -17.37 -4.53 -6.87
N GLY A 68 -18.21 -4.75 -7.88
CA GLY A 68 -17.81 -5.52 -9.07
C GLY A 68 -16.64 -4.90 -9.82
N VAL A 69 -16.60 -3.56 -9.94
CA VAL A 69 -15.45 -2.85 -10.53
C VAL A 69 -14.19 -3.04 -9.68
N THR A 70 -14.30 -2.93 -8.36
CA THR A 70 -13.18 -3.17 -7.43
C THR A 70 -12.65 -4.60 -7.59
N ASN A 71 -13.53 -5.61 -7.48
CA ASN A 71 -13.17 -7.02 -7.64
C ASN A 71 -12.46 -7.31 -8.97
N PHE A 72 -12.91 -6.69 -10.06
CA PHE A 72 -12.28 -6.84 -11.37
C PHE A 72 -10.83 -6.35 -11.37
N PHE A 73 -10.56 -5.16 -10.82
CA PHE A 73 -9.20 -4.63 -10.77
C PHE A 73 -8.32 -5.38 -9.77
N ASP A 74 -8.87 -5.76 -8.63
CA ASP A 74 -8.18 -6.60 -7.64
C ASP A 74 -7.80 -7.95 -8.25
N ASN A 75 -8.70 -8.57 -9.02
CA ASN A 75 -8.41 -9.82 -9.71
C ASN A 75 -7.28 -9.67 -10.76
N LEU A 76 -7.18 -8.54 -11.45
CA LEU A 76 -6.05 -8.26 -12.34
C LEU A 76 -4.74 -8.06 -11.58
N TYR A 77 -4.77 -7.33 -10.47
CA TYR A 77 -3.63 -7.14 -9.59
C TYR A 77 -3.17 -8.44 -8.91
N TYR A 78 -4.09 -9.39 -8.76
CA TYR A 78 -3.83 -10.65 -8.06
C TYR A 78 -2.71 -11.50 -8.68
N LEU A 79 -2.36 -11.27 -9.95
CA LEU A 79 -1.17 -11.86 -10.56
C LEU A 79 0.12 -11.41 -9.87
N ASN A 80 0.18 -10.14 -9.41
CA ASN A 80 1.28 -9.62 -8.60
C ASN A 80 1.34 -10.33 -7.24
N VAL A 81 0.20 -10.49 -6.57
CA VAL A 81 0.09 -11.21 -5.29
C VAL A 81 0.59 -12.65 -5.42
N ILE A 82 0.14 -13.40 -6.42
CA ILE A 82 0.55 -14.79 -6.67
C ILE A 82 2.08 -14.90 -6.82
N VAL A 83 2.67 -14.07 -7.68
CA VAL A 83 4.11 -14.10 -7.94
C VAL A 83 4.88 -13.80 -6.66
N ASN A 84 4.48 -12.78 -5.90
CA ASN A 84 5.15 -12.39 -4.66
C ASN A 84 4.97 -13.43 -3.55
N SER A 85 3.80 -14.07 -3.40
CA SER A 85 3.62 -15.20 -2.48
C SER A 85 4.63 -16.33 -2.74
N PHE A 86 4.85 -16.68 -4.01
CA PHE A 86 5.86 -17.70 -4.35
C PHE A 86 7.29 -17.20 -4.13
N LEU A 87 7.62 -15.95 -4.46
CA LEU A 87 8.95 -15.37 -4.24
C LEU A 87 9.32 -15.27 -2.76
N GLN A 88 8.34 -15.10 -1.89
CA GLN A 88 8.50 -15.12 -0.43
C GLN A 88 8.57 -16.55 0.16
N GLY A 89 8.38 -17.58 -0.67
CA GLY A 89 8.37 -18.98 -0.22
C GLY A 89 7.07 -19.42 0.44
N LYS A 90 6.01 -18.60 0.42
CA LYS A 90 4.68 -18.89 0.94
C LYS A 90 3.91 -19.81 -0.03
N LEU A 91 4.42 -21.02 -0.27
CA LEU A 91 3.90 -21.93 -1.31
C LEU A 91 2.42 -22.29 -1.14
N LYS A 92 1.96 -22.55 0.09
CA LYS A 92 0.56 -22.87 0.39
C LYS A 92 -0.35 -21.68 0.03
N GLN A 93 0.05 -20.49 0.41
CA GLN A 93 -0.65 -19.25 0.09
C GLN A 93 -0.66 -19.01 -1.42
N GLY A 94 0.49 -19.10 -2.11
CA GLY A 94 0.58 -18.92 -3.56
C GLY A 94 -0.30 -19.88 -4.36
N VAL A 95 -0.46 -21.14 -3.90
CA VAL A 95 -1.41 -22.08 -4.50
C VAL A 95 -2.86 -21.68 -4.24
N SER A 96 -3.19 -21.24 -3.01
CA SER A 96 -4.50 -20.70 -2.66
C SER A 96 -4.86 -19.47 -3.49
N ASP A 97 -3.91 -18.55 -3.62
CA ASP A 97 -4.04 -17.31 -4.41
C ASP A 97 -4.22 -17.61 -5.90
N THR A 98 -3.49 -18.61 -6.43
CA THR A 98 -3.67 -19.07 -7.80
C THR A 98 -5.09 -19.65 -8.01
N ALA A 99 -5.58 -20.46 -7.08
CA ALA A 99 -6.93 -21.00 -7.14
C ALA A 99 -7.97 -19.86 -7.09
N ARG A 100 -7.80 -18.90 -6.17
CA ARG A 100 -8.64 -17.71 -6.06
C ARG A 100 -8.74 -16.96 -7.39
N PHE A 101 -7.59 -16.65 -7.99
CA PHE A 101 -7.54 -15.98 -9.30
C PHE A 101 -8.29 -16.76 -10.37
N VAL A 102 -8.10 -18.08 -10.47
CA VAL A 102 -8.76 -18.93 -11.45
C VAL A 102 -10.27 -18.96 -11.24
N PHE A 103 -10.75 -19.15 -10.00
CA PHE A 103 -12.17 -19.16 -9.68
C PHE A 103 -12.83 -17.82 -10.00
N ASN A 104 -12.26 -16.72 -9.57
CA ASN A 104 -12.80 -15.38 -9.83
C ASN A 104 -12.75 -15.01 -11.31
N SER A 105 -11.70 -15.41 -12.03
CA SER A 105 -11.59 -15.14 -13.47
C SER A 105 -12.57 -15.98 -14.31
N THR A 106 -12.89 -17.21 -13.88
CA THR A 106 -13.77 -18.12 -14.65
C THR A 106 -15.22 -18.05 -14.18
N LEU A 107 -15.50 -18.41 -12.94
CA LEU A 107 -16.85 -18.42 -12.37
C LEU A 107 -17.31 -17.03 -11.95
N GLY A 108 -16.38 -16.14 -11.59
CA GLY A 108 -16.64 -14.75 -11.21
C GLY A 108 -16.75 -13.78 -12.39
N ILE A 109 -16.93 -14.27 -13.62
CA ILE A 109 -17.13 -13.45 -14.83
C ILE A 109 -15.96 -12.45 -15.01
N GLY A 110 -14.73 -12.98 -15.15
CA GLY A 110 -13.53 -12.18 -15.33
C GLY A 110 -13.11 -11.38 -14.07
N GLY A 111 -13.55 -11.80 -12.89
CA GLY A 111 -13.22 -11.16 -11.63
C GLY A 111 -14.25 -10.13 -11.14
N LEU A 112 -15.37 -9.93 -11.84
CA LEU A 112 -16.44 -9.04 -11.36
C LEU A 112 -17.12 -9.54 -10.07
N LEU A 113 -17.15 -10.86 -9.88
CA LEU A 113 -17.71 -11.50 -8.68
C LEU A 113 -16.61 -12.23 -7.92
N ASP A 114 -16.54 -12.00 -6.62
CA ASP A 114 -15.61 -12.69 -5.72
C ASP A 114 -16.22 -13.99 -5.21
N VAL A 115 -16.29 -15.00 -6.08
CA VAL A 115 -16.79 -16.33 -5.72
C VAL A 115 -15.78 -17.14 -4.89
N ALA A 116 -14.52 -16.77 -4.92
CA ALA A 116 -13.46 -17.46 -4.20
C ALA A 116 -13.57 -17.27 -2.69
N THR A 117 -13.97 -16.11 -2.22
CA THR A 117 -14.22 -15.84 -0.79
C THR A 117 -15.35 -16.73 -0.25
N ASP A 118 -16.42 -16.96 -1.02
CA ASP A 118 -17.56 -17.78 -0.61
C ASP A 118 -17.18 -19.28 -0.41
N ILE A 119 -16.12 -19.74 -1.06
CA ILE A 119 -15.58 -21.10 -0.91
C ILE A 119 -14.39 -21.19 0.04
N GLY A 120 -14.08 -20.10 0.78
CA GLY A 120 -13.05 -20.06 1.83
C GLY A 120 -11.62 -19.80 1.33
N LEU A 121 -11.44 -19.35 0.08
CA LEU A 121 -10.16 -18.87 -0.42
C LEU A 121 -10.02 -17.39 -0.07
N LEU A 122 -9.38 -17.10 1.06
CA LEU A 122 -9.21 -15.72 1.57
C LEU A 122 -8.32 -14.89 0.64
N MET A 123 -8.54 -13.58 0.64
CA MET A 123 -7.71 -12.62 -0.07
C MET A 123 -6.45 -12.33 0.75
N HIS A 124 -5.30 -12.33 0.08
CA HIS A 124 -4.03 -11.87 0.63
C HIS A 124 -3.55 -10.62 -0.14
N ASP A 125 -2.66 -9.87 0.48
CA ASP A 125 -2.09 -8.64 -0.07
C ASP A 125 -0.56 -8.75 -0.05
N GLU A 126 0.02 -9.11 -1.19
CA GLU A 126 1.45 -9.31 -1.36
C GLU A 126 1.99 -8.48 -2.52
N ASP A 127 3.13 -7.85 -2.29
CA ASP A 127 3.82 -7.04 -3.29
C ASP A 127 5.33 -7.26 -3.27
N PHE A 128 6.03 -6.66 -4.23
CA PHE A 128 7.46 -6.86 -4.35
C PHE A 128 8.26 -6.16 -3.24
N GLY A 129 7.74 -5.08 -2.64
CA GLY A 129 8.35 -4.44 -1.47
C GLY A 129 8.34 -5.37 -0.25
N GLN A 130 7.23 -6.11 -0.02
CA GLN A 130 7.14 -7.15 1.01
C GLN A 130 8.12 -8.30 0.70
N THR A 131 8.21 -8.72 -0.56
CA THR A 131 9.18 -9.74 -0.99
C THR A 131 10.61 -9.32 -0.68
N LEU A 132 10.97 -8.07 -0.97
CA LEU A 132 12.29 -7.53 -0.62
C LEU A 132 12.52 -7.48 0.89
N ALA A 133 11.48 -7.15 1.69
CA ALA A 133 11.57 -7.20 3.15
C ALA A 133 11.87 -8.61 3.66
N VAL A 134 11.15 -9.63 3.17
CA VAL A 134 11.39 -11.05 3.51
C VAL A 134 12.79 -11.48 3.10
N TRP A 135 13.34 -10.94 2.03
CA TRP A 135 14.72 -11.19 1.62
C TRP A 135 15.78 -10.42 2.44
N GLY A 136 15.35 -9.60 3.42
CA GLY A 136 16.22 -8.89 4.35
C GLY A 136 16.65 -7.49 3.90
N PHE A 137 15.98 -6.91 2.91
CA PHE A 137 16.21 -5.52 2.54
C PHE A 137 15.48 -4.56 3.50
N GLU A 138 16.22 -3.61 4.04
CA GLU A 138 15.64 -2.55 4.88
C GLU A 138 14.71 -1.62 4.08
N SER A 139 13.74 -1.00 4.75
CA SER A 139 12.78 -0.06 4.13
C SER A 139 13.48 1.11 3.42
N GLY A 140 14.60 1.58 3.99
CA GLY A 140 15.27 2.80 3.52
C GLY A 140 14.44 4.05 3.81
N ALA A 141 14.71 5.11 3.06
CA ALA A 141 14.01 6.39 3.25
C ALA A 141 12.55 6.32 2.77
N TYR A 142 11.68 7.04 3.47
CA TYR A 142 10.32 7.29 3.02
C TYR A 142 10.33 8.17 1.76
N LEU A 143 9.48 7.83 0.80
CA LEU A 143 9.30 8.54 -0.47
C LEU A 143 7.81 8.80 -0.69
N TYR A 144 7.48 9.96 -1.20
CA TYR A 144 6.16 10.25 -1.73
C TYR A 144 6.26 10.37 -3.26
N ILE A 145 5.62 9.46 -3.99
CA ILE A 145 5.68 9.38 -5.46
C ILE A 145 4.38 9.96 -6.03
N PRO A 146 4.38 11.23 -6.45
CA PRO A 146 3.16 11.91 -6.85
C PRO A 146 2.56 11.29 -8.12
N LEU A 147 1.23 11.30 -8.21
CA LEU A 147 0.41 10.89 -9.36
C LEU A 147 0.55 9.41 -9.78
N VAL A 148 1.33 8.62 -9.08
CA VAL A 148 1.58 7.20 -9.41
C VAL A 148 1.23 6.29 -8.24
N GLU A 149 1.90 6.45 -7.11
CA GLU A 149 1.84 5.52 -5.97
C GLU A 149 1.38 6.23 -4.69
N GLY A 150 1.76 7.51 -4.52
CA GLY A 150 1.61 8.22 -3.25
C GLY A 150 2.69 7.82 -2.24
N PRO A 151 2.31 7.41 -1.01
CA PRO A 151 3.24 6.95 0.01
C PRO A 151 4.01 5.70 -0.42
N SER A 152 5.34 5.69 -0.26
CA SER A 152 6.22 4.58 -0.62
C SER A 152 7.51 4.61 0.21
N SER A 153 8.43 3.70 -0.06
CA SER A 153 9.80 3.69 0.47
C SER A 153 10.79 3.32 -0.63
N VAL A 154 12.08 3.49 -0.36
CA VAL A 154 13.14 3.07 -1.30
C VAL A 154 13.03 1.58 -1.62
N ARG A 155 12.68 0.74 -0.64
CA ARG A 155 12.46 -0.70 -0.84
C ARG A 155 11.20 -1.00 -1.64
N ASP A 156 10.12 -0.24 -1.40
CA ASP A 156 8.81 -0.56 -1.96
C ASP A 156 8.63 0.02 -3.38
N ALA A 157 9.33 1.11 -3.72
CA ALA A 157 9.25 1.74 -5.04
C ALA A 157 9.47 0.79 -6.26
N PRO A 158 10.32 -0.24 -6.23
CA PRO A 158 10.43 -1.22 -7.31
C PRO A 158 9.14 -1.99 -7.62
N ASP A 159 8.18 -2.07 -6.67
CA ASP A 159 6.88 -2.72 -6.93
C ASP A 159 6.10 -2.03 -8.05
N ILE A 160 6.25 -0.73 -8.24
CA ILE A 160 5.64 0.00 -9.37
C ILE A 160 5.98 -0.66 -10.71
N ALA A 161 7.22 -1.09 -10.87
CA ALA A 161 7.67 -1.74 -12.11
C ALA A 161 7.16 -3.19 -12.20
N THR A 162 7.21 -3.94 -11.11
CA THR A 162 6.78 -5.35 -11.08
C THR A 162 5.27 -5.48 -11.23
N SER A 163 4.49 -4.70 -10.49
CA SER A 163 3.04 -4.65 -10.61
C SER A 163 2.57 -4.20 -12.00
N THR A 164 3.25 -3.20 -12.60
CA THR A 164 2.99 -2.77 -13.97
C THR A 164 3.26 -3.89 -14.99
N LEU A 165 4.38 -4.60 -14.86
CA LEU A 165 4.73 -5.70 -15.76
C LEU A 165 3.79 -6.90 -15.64
N LEU A 166 3.30 -7.17 -14.44
CA LEU A 166 2.38 -8.28 -14.17
C LEU A 166 0.92 -7.93 -14.46
N ASN A 167 0.58 -6.64 -14.63
CA ASN A 167 -0.78 -6.22 -14.93
C ASN A 167 -1.14 -6.45 -16.39
N PRO A 168 -2.15 -7.29 -16.71
CA PRO A 168 -2.57 -7.56 -18.08
C PRO A 168 -2.99 -6.31 -18.87
N LEU A 169 -3.48 -5.28 -18.19
CA LEU A 169 -3.89 -4.02 -18.84
C LEU A 169 -2.74 -3.31 -19.53
N THR A 170 -1.52 -3.47 -19.05
CA THR A 170 -0.32 -2.86 -19.64
C THR A 170 -0.10 -3.29 -21.10
N TYR A 171 -0.61 -4.45 -21.48
CA TYR A 171 -0.45 -5.02 -22.82
C TYR A 171 -1.61 -4.69 -23.76
N ILE A 172 -2.60 -3.92 -23.28
CA ILE A 172 -3.78 -3.52 -24.07
C ILE A 172 -3.48 -2.17 -24.79
N THR A 173 -4.07 -1.97 -25.96
CA THR A 173 -3.89 -0.73 -26.72
C THR A 173 -4.50 0.49 -26.01
N GLY A 174 -3.89 1.65 -26.16
CA GLY A 174 -4.25 2.88 -25.44
C GLY A 174 -5.70 3.34 -25.59
N VAL A 175 -6.37 3.01 -26.69
CA VAL A 175 -7.80 3.36 -26.89
C VAL A 175 -8.70 2.72 -25.84
N VAL A 176 -8.40 1.50 -25.39
CA VAL A 176 -9.13 0.79 -24.33
C VAL A 176 -8.50 1.06 -22.96
N LEU A 177 -7.17 1.14 -22.91
CA LEU A 177 -6.42 1.31 -21.68
C LEU A 177 -6.84 2.58 -20.92
N TRP A 178 -6.92 3.73 -21.58
CA TRP A 178 -7.20 5.01 -20.91
C TRP A 178 -8.55 5.06 -20.20
N PRO A 179 -9.69 4.67 -20.83
CA PRO A 179 -10.98 4.64 -20.12
C PRO A 179 -11.00 3.66 -18.94
N VAL A 180 -10.37 2.48 -19.09
CA VAL A 180 -10.33 1.45 -18.05
C VAL A 180 -9.47 1.93 -16.87
N SER A 181 -8.30 2.53 -17.14
CA SER A 181 -7.45 3.09 -16.08
C SER A 181 -8.13 4.27 -15.38
N ALA A 182 -8.82 5.14 -16.10
CA ALA A 182 -9.58 6.23 -15.50
C ALA A 182 -10.70 5.68 -14.58
N LEU A 183 -11.41 4.64 -15.00
CA LEU A 183 -12.41 3.99 -14.16
C LEU A 183 -11.78 3.39 -12.90
N HIS A 184 -10.62 2.75 -13.02
CA HIS A 184 -9.88 2.23 -11.86
C HIS A 184 -9.56 3.34 -10.86
N ILE A 185 -8.94 4.43 -11.32
CA ILE A 185 -8.56 5.57 -10.48
C ILE A 185 -9.78 6.17 -9.78
N ILE A 186 -10.88 6.42 -10.52
CA ILE A 186 -12.11 6.99 -9.97
C ILE A 186 -12.74 6.05 -8.94
N ASN A 187 -12.85 4.76 -9.24
CA ASN A 187 -13.43 3.77 -8.33
C ASN A 187 -12.59 3.58 -7.07
N SER A 188 -11.26 3.49 -7.20
CA SER A 188 -10.35 3.40 -6.06
C SER A 188 -10.47 4.65 -5.17
N ARG A 189 -10.54 5.84 -5.77
CA ARG A 189 -10.73 7.08 -5.01
C ARG A 189 -12.10 7.14 -4.33
N ALA A 190 -13.15 6.65 -4.99
CA ALA A 190 -14.49 6.59 -4.42
C ALA A 190 -14.56 5.67 -3.18
N ASN A 191 -13.79 4.58 -3.17
CA ASN A 191 -13.68 3.68 -2.03
C ASN A 191 -12.92 4.31 -0.83
N LEU A 192 -12.11 5.33 -1.07
CA LEU A 192 -11.32 6.04 -0.04
C LEU A 192 -11.97 7.33 0.46
N LEU A 193 -13.20 7.67 0.05
CA LEU A 193 -13.84 8.92 0.44
C LEU A 193 -14.03 9.05 1.94
N ASP A 194 -14.50 8.00 2.60
CA ASP A 194 -14.74 7.97 4.04
C ASP A 194 -13.43 8.06 4.82
N ASP A 195 -12.41 7.27 4.44
CA ASP A 195 -11.10 7.24 5.10
C ASP A 195 -10.39 8.60 5.01
N THR A 196 -10.46 9.24 3.85
CA THR A 196 -9.86 10.57 3.66
C THR A 196 -10.62 11.67 4.40
N THR A 197 -11.91 11.51 4.61
CA THR A 197 -12.71 12.43 5.44
C THR A 197 -12.27 12.31 6.90
N ILE A 198 -12.14 11.08 7.42
CA ILE A 198 -11.63 10.83 8.79
C ILE A 198 -10.23 11.43 8.95
N ARG A 199 -9.33 11.22 7.99
CA ARG A 199 -8.00 11.85 7.99
C ARG A 199 -8.08 13.37 8.08
N ASP A 200 -8.88 14.00 7.23
CA ASP A 200 -8.97 15.46 7.12
C ASP A 200 -9.58 16.09 8.39
N GLU A 201 -10.45 15.36 9.10
CA GLU A 201 -11.06 15.81 10.36
C GLU A 201 -10.17 15.56 11.59
N ALA A 202 -9.43 14.46 11.62
CA ALA A 202 -8.68 14.03 12.80
C ALA A 202 -7.20 14.46 12.79
N ALA A 203 -6.60 14.64 11.61
CA ALA A 203 -5.16 14.88 11.51
C ALA A 203 -4.82 16.37 11.70
N VAL A 204 -3.96 16.66 12.67
CA VAL A 204 -3.34 17.99 12.82
C VAL A 204 -2.40 18.30 11.65
N ASP A 205 -1.66 17.29 11.19
CA ASP A 205 -0.80 17.33 10.00
C ASP A 205 -1.13 16.14 9.10
N PRO A 206 -1.91 16.35 8.04
CA PRO A 206 -2.33 15.27 7.13
C PRO A 206 -1.18 14.53 6.43
N TYR A 207 -0.07 15.22 6.15
CA TYR A 207 1.12 14.57 5.59
C TYR A 207 1.72 13.57 6.58
N SER A 208 2.00 14.01 7.80
CA SER A 208 2.57 13.14 8.84
C SER A 208 1.64 11.98 9.16
N PHE A 209 0.33 12.22 9.24
CA PHE A 209 -0.66 11.17 9.42
C PHE A 209 -0.60 10.13 8.30
N THR A 210 -0.57 10.57 7.04
CA THR A 210 -0.51 9.66 5.88
C THR A 210 0.78 8.85 5.87
N ARG A 211 1.93 9.48 6.21
CA ARG A 211 3.21 8.81 6.32
C ARG A 211 3.20 7.72 7.40
N GLU A 212 2.75 8.07 8.61
CA GLU A 212 2.73 7.12 9.73
C GLU A 212 1.75 5.96 9.47
N ALA A 213 0.57 6.24 8.93
CA ALA A 213 -0.40 5.21 8.54
C ALA A 213 0.19 4.25 7.49
N PHE A 214 0.92 4.78 6.50
CA PHE A 214 1.63 3.96 5.51
C PHE A 214 2.68 3.07 6.19
N MET A 215 3.54 3.63 7.03
CA MET A 215 4.62 2.88 7.69
C MET A 215 4.06 1.76 8.57
N GLN A 216 3.03 2.05 9.37
CA GLN A 216 2.35 1.05 10.22
C GLN A 216 1.69 -0.05 9.39
N ARG A 217 1.00 0.32 8.29
CA ARG A 217 0.41 -0.67 7.39
C ARG A 217 1.47 -1.56 6.75
N ARG A 218 2.60 -0.99 6.32
CA ARG A 218 3.72 -1.78 5.74
C ARG A 218 4.29 -2.78 6.73
N GLU A 219 4.49 -2.35 7.97
CA GLU A 219 4.96 -3.24 9.03
C GLU A 219 3.97 -4.39 9.27
N TYR A 220 2.69 -4.08 9.37
CA TYR A 220 1.62 -5.07 9.50
C TYR A 220 1.62 -6.08 8.32
N LEU A 221 1.74 -5.61 7.08
CA LEU A 221 1.72 -6.47 5.90
C LEU A 221 2.97 -7.37 5.80
N ILE A 222 4.15 -6.85 6.12
CA ILE A 222 5.41 -7.62 6.11
C ILE A 222 5.38 -8.79 7.09
N HIS A 223 4.64 -8.62 8.19
CA HIS A 223 4.47 -9.64 9.25
C HIS A 223 3.17 -10.45 9.10
N ASP A 224 2.54 -10.46 7.92
CA ASP A 224 1.30 -11.22 7.63
C ASP A 224 0.16 -10.96 8.63
N GLY A 225 0.09 -9.73 9.17
CA GLY A 225 -0.93 -9.34 10.16
C GLY A 225 -0.55 -9.62 11.62
N GLU A 226 0.59 -10.24 11.86
CA GLU A 226 1.13 -10.49 13.20
C GLU A 226 2.17 -9.41 13.53
N LEU A 227 1.79 -8.41 14.31
CA LEU A 227 2.75 -7.40 14.75
C LEU A 227 3.72 -8.02 15.78
N PRO A 228 5.03 -7.70 15.71
CA PRO A 228 5.98 -8.11 16.74
C PRO A 228 5.51 -7.61 18.11
N THR A 229 5.35 -8.51 19.06
CA THR A 229 5.00 -8.19 20.45
C THR A 229 6.19 -7.66 21.25
N GLU A 230 7.39 -7.68 20.66
CA GLU A 230 8.60 -7.13 21.28
C GLU A 230 8.43 -5.65 21.61
N GLY A 231 8.41 -5.32 22.89
CA GLY A 231 8.27 -3.96 23.42
C GLY A 231 6.95 -3.63 24.11
N TYR A 232 5.90 -4.44 23.95
CA TYR A 232 4.67 -4.27 24.72
C TYR A 232 4.71 -4.99 26.07
N GLU A 233 5.44 -6.09 26.17
CA GLU A 233 5.59 -6.86 27.42
C GLU A 233 6.38 -6.08 28.46
N ASP A 234 7.43 -5.36 28.08
CA ASP A 234 8.27 -4.55 28.99
C ASP A 234 7.51 -3.37 29.64
N ILE A 235 6.41 -2.91 29.03
CA ILE A 235 5.62 -1.79 29.59
C ILE A 235 4.71 -2.25 30.73
N PHE A 236 4.36 -3.52 30.77
CA PHE A 236 3.44 -4.09 31.75
C PHE A 236 4.14 -4.93 32.83
N GLU A 237 5.41 -5.32 32.65
CA GLU A 237 6.16 -6.11 33.64
C GLU A 237 6.81 -5.26 34.75
N ASP A 238 6.99 -3.95 34.58
CA ASP A 238 7.68 -3.10 35.55
C ASP A 238 6.81 -2.62 36.76
N ASP A 239 5.49 -2.91 36.79
CA ASP A 239 4.60 -2.36 37.82
C ASP A 239 4.31 -3.29 38.99
N ASP A 240 4.76 -4.56 38.96
CA ASP A 240 4.48 -5.53 40.03
C ASP A 240 5.61 -5.71 41.05
N SER A 241 6.76 -5.06 40.90
CA SER A 241 7.91 -5.27 41.79
C SER A 241 8.03 -4.31 42.98
N ASP A 242 7.22 -3.26 43.08
CA ASP A 242 7.36 -2.21 44.12
C ASP A 242 6.05 -1.93 44.91
N SER A 243 5.18 -2.90 45.11
CA SER A 243 4.09 -2.77 46.07
C SER A 243 4.60 -3.13 47.49
N PRO A 244 4.78 -2.15 48.40
CA PRO A 244 5.09 -2.48 49.79
C PRO A 244 3.89 -3.20 50.44
N ALA A 245 4.13 -4.40 50.93
CA ALA A 245 3.14 -5.17 51.69
C ALA A 245 2.63 -4.32 52.87
N LEU A 246 1.37 -3.90 52.83
CA LEU A 246 0.68 -3.32 53.97
C LEU A 246 0.51 -4.42 55.04
N ILE A 247 1.39 -4.40 56.02
CA ILE A 247 1.22 -5.17 57.28
C ILE A 247 0.17 -4.42 58.09
N ILE A 248 -1.02 -5.01 58.19
CA ILE A 248 -2.06 -4.58 59.14
C ILE A 248 -1.83 -5.38 60.43
N GLU A 249 -1.39 -4.70 61.48
CA GLU A 249 -1.45 -5.16 62.86
C GLU A 249 -2.87 -4.95 63.48
#